data_8181103b8825a12facc5bdcb196a0829
#
_entry.id   8181103b8825a12facc5bdcb196a0829
#
_cell.length_a   1.000
_cell.length_b   1.000
_cell.length_c   1.000
_cell.angle_alpha   90.00
_cell.angle_beta   90.00
_cell.angle_gamma   90.00
#
_symmetry.space_group_name_H-M   'P 1'
#
loop_
_entity.id
_entity.type
_entity.pdbx_description
1 polymer ?
#
loop_
_entity_poly.entity_id
_entity_poly.type
_entity_poly.pdbx_seq_one_letter_code
_entity_poly.pdbx_strand_id
1 'polypeptide(L)'
;MPGCGSDFEALLLKPSPPSAAMEGQRRQAGHATVVLAQAHFEKGEYAEAEALYSAYIGQCACAAAGGASLGSKCSPEDLATAYNNRGQIKYLRVDFYEAMDDYTRAIEVRPSFEVPYYNRGLILYRLGYFDDALEDFKKVLDLNPGFHDATLSLKQTLLDKEEKQRRNIENSC
;
A
#
# COMPACT_ATOMS: atom_id res chain seq x y z
N MET A 1 17.04 47.48 46.50
CA MET A 1 16.49 47.63 45.13
C MET A 1 16.19 46.29 44.56
N PRO A 2 14.94 45.83 44.49
CA PRO A 2 14.60 44.54 43.89
C PRO A 2 14.40 44.74 42.39
N GLY A 3 15.08 43.93 41.61
CA GLY A 3 14.87 43.79 40.18
C GLY A 3 13.58 43.04 39.88
N CYS A 4 12.71 43.65 39.13
CA CYS A 4 11.51 43.04 38.59
C CYS A 4 11.91 42.11 37.45
N GLY A 5 11.85 40.79 37.66
CA GLY A 5 11.87 39.77 36.63
C GLY A 5 10.46 39.61 36.07
N SER A 6 10.22 40.11 34.87
CA SER A 6 9.00 39.84 34.13
C SER A 6 9.12 38.52 33.42
N ASP A 7 8.50 37.52 34.02
CA ASP A 7 8.26 36.25 33.38
C ASP A 7 7.23 36.43 32.25
N PHE A 8 7.74 36.67 31.04
CA PHE A 8 6.95 36.54 29.83
C PHE A 8 6.90 35.05 29.49
N GLU A 9 6.04 34.34 30.17
CA GLU A 9 5.64 32.99 29.79
C GLU A 9 4.85 33.11 28.47
N ALA A 10 5.55 32.85 27.38
CA ALA A 10 4.95 32.77 26.06
C ALA A 10 3.91 31.63 26.09
N LEU A 11 2.64 32.00 26.22
CA LEU A 11 1.49 31.15 25.94
C LEU A 11 1.59 30.70 24.48
N LEU A 12 2.28 29.59 24.25
CA LEU A 12 2.18 28.83 23.01
C LEU A 12 0.73 28.37 22.88
N LEU A 13 -0.06 29.15 22.17
CA LEU A 13 -1.39 28.76 21.71
C LEU A 13 -1.21 27.48 20.90
N LYS A 14 -1.49 26.34 21.53
CA LYS A 14 -1.63 25.09 20.79
C LYS A 14 -2.74 25.32 19.76
N PRO A 15 -2.48 25.06 18.47
CA PRO A 15 -3.54 25.21 17.47
C PRO A 15 -4.72 24.33 17.86
N SER A 16 -5.91 24.92 17.89
CA SER A 16 -7.14 24.19 18.17
C SER A 16 -7.29 23.03 17.18
N PRO A 17 -7.76 21.86 17.62
CA PRO A 17 -7.99 20.76 16.70
C PRO A 17 -8.96 21.20 15.59
N PRO A 18 -8.73 20.80 14.33
CA PRO A 18 -9.59 21.16 13.22
C PRO A 18 -11.01 20.66 13.49
N SER A 19 -12.01 21.48 13.12
CA SER A 19 -13.42 21.08 13.27
C SER A 19 -13.74 19.86 12.41
N ALA A 20 -14.74 19.06 12.81
CA ALA A 20 -15.19 17.88 12.05
C ALA A 20 -15.54 18.20 10.59
N ALA A 21 -16.02 19.43 10.31
CA ALA A 21 -16.29 19.91 8.97
C ALA A 21 -15.00 20.06 8.13
N MET A 22 -13.92 20.58 8.71
CA MET A 22 -12.62 20.71 8.04
C MET A 22 -11.99 19.33 7.80
N GLU A 23 -12.17 18.38 8.70
CA GLU A 23 -11.71 17.00 8.51
C GLU A 23 -12.47 16.29 7.39
N GLY A 24 -13.78 16.49 7.30
CA GLY A 24 -14.61 16.00 6.21
C GLY A 24 -14.15 16.53 4.84
N GLN A 25 -13.89 17.83 4.73
CA GLN A 25 -13.39 18.46 3.51
C GLN A 25 -12.01 17.93 3.10
N ARG A 26 -11.11 17.67 4.05
CA ARG A 26 -9.79 17.10 3.78
C ARG A 26 -9.87 15.67 3.28
N ARG A 27 -10.78 14.85 3.83
CA ARG A 27 -11.02 13.49 3.32
C ARG A 27 -11.56 13.49 1.90
N GLN A 28 -12.51 14.38 1.58
CA GLN A 28 -13.03 14.52 0.23
C GLN A 28 -11.96 14.96 -0.76
N ALA A 29 -11.11 15.91 -0.39
CA ALA A 29 -9.99 16.33 -1.22
C ALA A 29 -8.96 15.20 -1.42
N GLY A 30 -8.68 14.41 -0.39
CA GLY A 30 -7.81 13.24 -0.49
C GLY A 30 -8.38 12.18 -1.41
N HIS A 31 -9.66 11.86 -1.26
CA HIS A 31 -10.35 10.91 -2.15
C HIS A 31 -10.33 11.39 -3.61
N ALA A 32 -10.58 12.67 -3.86
CA ALA A 32 -10.52 13.25 -5.21
C ALA A 32 -9.12 13.09 -5.84
N THR A 33 -8.05 13.21 -5.03
CA THR A 33 -6.67 12.98 -5.50
C THR A 33 -6.47 11.53 -5.94
N VAL A 34 -6.96 10.55 -5.17
CA VAL A 34 -6.86 9.12 -5.52
C VAL A 34 -7.67 8.81 -6.78
N VAL A 35 -8.87 9.37 -6.91
CA VAL A 35 -9.70 9.21 -8.12
C VAL A 35 -9.02 9.81 -9.36
N LEU A 36 -8.40 10.98 -9.22
CA LEU A 36 -7.65 11.60 -10.32
C LEU A 36 -6.43 10.76 -10.71
N ALA A 37 -5.69 10.25 -9.71
CA ALA A 37 -4.57 9.35 -9.95
C ALA A 37 -5.01 8.08 -10.71
N GLN A 38 -6.15 7.51 -10.34
CA GLN A 38 -6.74 6.36 -11.02
C GLN A 38 -7.06 6.70 -12.49
N ALA A 39 -7.63 7.86 -12.76
CA ALA A 39 -7.95 8.28 -14.12
C ALA A 39 -6.69 8.43 -15.00
N HIS A 40 -5.58 8.94 -14.45
CA HIS A 40 -4.29 8.97 -15.14
C HIS A 40 -3.72 7.56 -15.37
N PHE A 41 -3.83 6.68 -14.35
CA PHE A 41 -3.39 5.29 -14.47
C PHE A 41 -4.12 4.55 -15.61
N GLU A 42 -5.44 4.69 -15.71
CA GLU A 42 -6.26 4.05 -16.75
C GLU A 42 -5.94 4.56 -18.17
N LYS A 43 -5.46 5.78 -18.29
CA LYS A 43 -4.97 6.34 -19.55
C LYS A 43 -3.54 5.94 -19.89
N GLY A 44 -2.83 5.25 -18.98
CA GLY A 44 -1.42 4.92 -19.14
C GLY A 44 -0.46 6.07 -18.82
N GLU A 45 -0.95 7.15 -18.23
CA GLU A 45 -0.18 8.32 -17.78
C GLU A 45 0.44 7.99 -16.41
N TYR A 46 1.37 7.03 -16.39
CA TYR A 46 1.88 6.42 -15.15
C TYR A 46 2.71 7.37 -14.29
N ALA A 47 3.42 8.32 -14.89
CA ALA A 47 4.22 9.30 -14.15
C ALA A 47 3.33 10.25 -13.33
N GLU A 48 2.26 10.73 -13.93
CA GLU A 48 1.26 11.60 -13.30
C GLU A 48 0.49 10.85 -12.21
N ALA A 49 0.08 9.61 -12.50
CA ALA A 49 -0.60 8.75 -11.54
C ALA A 49 0.29 8.48 -10.32
N GLU A 50 1.55 8.12 -10.52
CA GLU A 50 2.51 7.84 -9.44
C GLU A 50 2.76 9.09 -8.58
N ALA A 51 2.89 10.26 -9.19
CA ALA A 51 3.09 11.52 -8.47
C ALA A 51 1.88 11.82 -7.55
N LEU A 52 0.65 11.63 -8.04
CA LEU A 52 -0.57 11.84 -7.28
C LEU A 52 -0.74 10.82 -6.15
N TYR A 53 -0.50 9.52 -6.41
CA TYR A 53 -0.52 8.51 -5.34
C TYR A 53 0.54 8.80 -4.27
N SER A 54 1.76 9.18 -4.67
CA SER A 54 2.84 9.51 -3.73
C SER A 54 2.52 10.76 -2.90
N ALA A 55 1.91 11.78 -3.49
CA ALA A 55 1.46 12.97 -2.79
C ALA A 55 0.40 12.62 -1.73
N TYR A 56 -0.59 11.79 -2.08
CA TYR A 56 -1.63 11.34 -1.15
C TYR A 56 -1.03 10.52 0.01
N ILE A 57 -0.17 9.55 -0.29
CA ILE A 57 0.52 8.73 0.73
C ILE A 57 1.35 9.61 1.67
N GLY A 58 2.08 10.59 1.14
CA GLY A 58 2.87 11.53 1.92
C GLY A 58 2.02 12.39 2.86
N GLN A 59 0.86 12.86 2.43
CA GLN A 59 -0.10 13.58 3.27
C GLN A 59 -0.60 12.72 4.43
N CYS A 60 -0.86 11.44 4.19
CA CYS A 60 -1.31 10.50 5.22
C CYS A 60 -0.21 10.20 6.24
N ALA A 61 1.04 10.04 5.81
CA ALA A 61 2.18 9.81 6.69
C ALA A 61 2.47 11.01 7.61
N CYS A 62 2.42 12.24 7.09
CA CYS A 62 2.57 13.46 7.88
C CYS A 62 1.47 13.60 8.94
N ALA A 63 0.26 13.15 8.62
CA ALA A 63 -0.86 13.16 9.55
C ALA A 63 -0.63 12.23 10.74
N ALA A 64 -0.08 11.04 10.50
CA ALA A 64 0.24 10.06 11.55
C ALA A 64 1.37 10.54 12.47
N ALA A 65 2.40 11.18 11.92
CA ALA A 65 3.52 11.73 12.68
C ALA A 65 3.10 12.87 13.64
N GLY A 66 2.03 13.60 13.32
CA GLY A 66 1.48 14.68 14.17
C GLY A 66 0.58 14.19 15.32
N GLY A 67 0.55 12.88 15.63
CA GLY A 67 -0.25 12.32 16.72
C GLY A 67 -1.76 12.27 16.46
N ALA A 68 -2.20 12.61 15.24
CA ALA A 68 -3.58 12.40 14.83
C ALA A 68 -3.78 10.94 14.40
N SER A 69 -4.90 10.36 14.83
CA SER A 69 -5.29 9.01 14.35
C SER A 69 -5.32 8.99 12.81
N LEU A 70 -4.75 7.95 12.21
CA LEU A 70 -4.72 7.76 10.74
C LEU A 70 -6.12 7.93 10.14
N GLY A 71 -7.16 7.49 10.86
CA GLY A 71 -8.56 7.56 10.44
C GLY A 71 -9.18 8.96 10.37
N SER A 72 -8.52 10.00 10.93
CA SER A 72 -9.09 11.36 10.91
C SER A 72 -8.80 12.12 9.61
N LYS A 73 -7.72 11.77 8.88
CA LYS A 73 -7.27 12.53 7.70
C LYS A 73 -7.24 11.71 6.40
N CYS A 74 -7.12 10.40 6.48
CA CYS A 74 -7.03 9.51 5.32
C CYS A 74 -7.96 8.32 5.51
N SER A 75 -8.65 7.93 4.43
CA SER A 75 -9.41 6.69 4.40
C SER A 75 -8.44 5.51 4.28
N PRO A 76 -8.55 4.46 5.11
CA PRO A 76 -7.75 3.24 4.94
C PRO A 76 -7.95 2.58 3.58
N GLU A 77 -9.17 2.67 3.02
CA GLU A 77 -9.49 2.17 1.69
C GLU A 77 -8.69 2.91 0.61
N ASP A 78 -8.72 4.25 0.64
CA ASP A 78 -8.00 5.08 -0.33
C ASP A 78 -6.49 4.92 -0.19
N LEU A 79 -5.98 4.81 1.04
CA LEU A 79 -4.55 4.64 1.30
C LEU A 79 -4.06 3.27 0.82
N ALA A 80 -4.79 2.20 1.08
CA ALA A 80 -4.47 0.87 0.57
C ALA A 80 -4.54 0.82 -0.96
N THR A 81 -5.54 1.47 -1.57
CA THR A 81 -5.66 1.61 -3.01
C THR A 81 -4.49 2.39 -3.61
N ALA A 82 -4.09 3.50 -3.01
CA ALA A 82 -2.96 4.30 -3.46
C ALA A 82 -1.65 3.51 -3.44
N TYR A 83 -1.37 2.78 -2.37
CA TYR A 83 -0.21 1.89 -2.30
C TYR A 83 -0.27 0.78 -3.35
N ASN A 84 -1.41 0.07 -3.47
CA ASN A 84 -1.56 -1.01 -4.45
C ASN A 84 -1.32 -0.52 -5.88
N ASN A 85 -1.93 0.60 -6.26
CA ASN A 85 -1.85 1.10 -7.62
C ASN A 85 -0.48 1.72 -7.94
N ARG A 86 0.17 2.35 -6.96
CA ARG A 86 1.57 2.77 -7.12
C ARG A 86 2.50 1.56 -7.26
N GLY A 87 2.28 0.51 -6.48
CA GLY A 87 2.97 -0.76 -6.65
C GLY A 87 2.79 -1.36 -8.04
N GLN A 88 1.60 -1.27 -8.62
CA GLN A 88 1.34 -1.72 -9.98
C GLN A 88 2.14 -0.93 -11.04
N ILE A 89 2.29 0.37 -10.86
CA ILE A 89 3.13 1.20 -11.74
C ILE A 89 4.60 0.74 -11.66
N LYS A 90 5.11 0.52 -10.45
CA LYS A 90 6.47 0.00 -10.24
C LYS A 90 6.66 -1.40 -10.84
N TYR A 91 5.66 -2.26 -10.68
CA TYR A 91 5.66 -3.58 -11.32
C TYR A 91 5.78 -3.50 -12.85
N LEU A 92 5.05 -2.59 -13.49
CA LEU A 92 5.13 -2.38 -14.94
C LEU A 92 6.51 -1.89 -15.41
N ARG A 93 7.25 -1.19 -14.54
CA ARG A 93 8.66 -0.80 -14.77
C ARG A 93 9.67 -1.88 -14.40
N VAL A 94 9.22 -3.05 -13.91
CA VAL A 94 10.08 -4.13 -13.43
C VAL A 94 10.82 -3.80 -12.12
N ASP A 95 10.39 -2.77 -11.40
CA ASP A 95 10.89 -2.38 -10.07
C ASP A 95 10.24 -3.28 -9.00
N PHE A 96 10.55 -4.58 -9.03
CA PHE A 96 9.81 -5.62 -8.28
C PHE A 96 9.90 -5.45 -6.76
N TYR A 97 11.05 -5.08 -6.23
CA TYR A 97 11.21 -4.93 -4.77
C TYR A 97 10.44 -3.72 -4.23
N GLU A 98 10.49 -2.60 -4.94
CA GLU A 98 9.71 -1.41 -4.59
C GLU A 98 8.20 -1.64 -4.76
N ALA A 99 7.80 -2.44 -5.75
CA ALA A 99 6.41 -2.84 -5.91
C ALA A 99 5.93 -3.72 -4.74
N MET A 100 6.73 -4.71 -4.32
CA MET A 100 6.43 -5.56 -3.17
C MET A 100 6.34 -4.78 -1.86
N ASP A 101 7.17 -3.75 -1.67
CA ASP A 101 7.07 -2.87 -0.50
C ASP A 101 5.73 -2.13 -0.48
N ASP A 102 5.32 -1.56 -1.61
CA ASP A 102 4.02 -0.89 -1.74
C ASP A 102 2.84 -1.86 -1.52
N TYR A 103 2.87 -3.08 -2.07
CA TYR A 103 1.84 -4.08 -1.80
C TYR A 103 1.80 -4.50 -0.33
N THR A 104 2.96 -4.64 0.31
CA THR A 104 3.04 -4.93 1.74
C THR A 104 2.43 -3.80 2.58
N ARG A 105 2.69 -2.54 2.24
CA ARG A 105 2.05 -1.39 2.88
C ARG A 105 0.54 -1.38 2.68
N ALA A 106 0.05 -1.71 1.48
CA ALA A 106 -1.38 -1.83 1.23
C ALA A 106 -2.04 -2.91 2.12
N ILE A 107 -1.37 -4.05 2.30
CA ILE A 107 -1.80 -5.15 3.18
C ILE A 107 -1.81 -4.73 4.65
N GLU A 108 -0.78 -4.03 5.12
CA GLU A 108 -0.70 -3.51 6.49
C GLU A 108 -1.85 -2.55 6.81
N VAL A 109 -2.18 -1.68 5.86
CA VAL A 109 -3.30 -0.71 6.00
C VAL A 109 -4.65 -1.41 5.97
N ARG A 110 -4.84 -2.38 5.07
CA ARG A 110 -6.11 -3.10 4.89
C ARG A 110 -5.87 -4.59 4.65
N PRO A 111 -5.74 -5.39 5.72
CA PRO A 111 -5.45 -6.83 5.60
C PRO A 111 -6.53 -7.66 4.88
N SER A 112 -7.75 -7.11 4.73
CA SER A 112 -8.85 -7.75 4.00
C SER A 112 -8.89 -7.43 2.51
N PHE A 113 -7.96 -6.65 1.99
CA PHE A 113 -7.86 -6.30 0.58
C PHE A 113 -7.06 -7.37 -0.15
N GLU A 114 -7.71 -8.23 -0.93
CA GLU A 114 -7.11 -9.41 -1.54
C GLU A 114 -6.15 -9.10 -2.68
N VAL A 115 -6.37 -8.00 -3.42
CA VAL A 115 -5.61 -7.66 -4.63
C VAL A 115 -4.10 -7.46 -4.38
N PRO A 116 -3.65 -6.75 -3.33
CA PRO A 116 -2.21 -6.63 -3.05
C PRO A 116 -1.52 -7.95 -2.75
N TYR A 117 -2.19 -8.91 -2.09
CA TYR A 117 -1.64 -10.26 -1.90
C TYR A 117 -1.43 -10.95 -3.25
N TYR A 118 -2.43 -10.89 -4.14
CA TYR A 118 -2.31 -11.46 -5.47
C TYR A 118 -1.13 -10.87 -6.25
N ASN A 119 -1.04 -9.55 -6.28
CA ASN A 119 0.01 -8.83 -7.00
C ASN A 119 1.41 -9.14 -6.43
N ARG A 120 1.56 -9.21 -5.10
CA ARG A 120 2.82 -9.59 -4.44
C ARG A 120 3.17 -11.04 -4.72
N GLY A 121 2.21 -11.94 -4.65
CA GLY A 121 2.37 -13.35 -4.99
C GLY A 121 2.88 -13.58 -6.42
N LEU A 122 2.41 -12.79 -7.40
CA LEU A 122 2.91 -12.84 -8.77
C LEU A 122 4.39 -12.46 -8.88
N ILE A 123 4.85 -11.46 -8.14
CA ILE A 123 6.27 -11.07 -8.10
C ILE A 123 7.09 -12.19 -7.44
N LEU A 124 6.64 -12.68 -6.28
CA LEU A 124 7.30 -13.76 -5.56
C LEU A 124 7.46 -15.01 -6.43
N TYR A 125 6.41 -15.38 -7.16
CA TYR A 125 6.47 -16.47 -8.14
C TYR A 125 7.53 -16.21 -9.23
N ARG A 126 7.56 -15.02 -9.83
CA ARG A 126 8.54 -14.65 -10.87
C ARG A 126 9.98 -14.69 -10.37
N LEU A 127 10.19 -14.35 -9.10
CA LEU A 127 11.51 -14.39 -8.44
C LEU A 127 11.89 -15.80 -7.97
N GLY A 128 10.98 -16.78 -8.10
CA GLY A 128 11.21 -18.18 -7.70
C GLY A 128 11.03 -18.44 -6.20
N TYR A 129 10.45 -17.49 -5.45
CA TYR A 129 10.05 -17.64 -4.05
C TYR A 129 8.69 -18.33 -3.97
N PHE A 130 8.64 -19.60 -4.37
CA PHE A 130 7.37 -20.31 -4.56
C PHE A 130 6.58 -20.51 -3.27
N ASP A 131 7.25 -20.72 -2.13
CA ASP A 131 6.57 -20.91 -0.85
C ASP A 131 5.83 -19.65 -0.42
N ASP A 132 6.49 -18.50 -0.48
CA ASP A 132 5.90 -17.21 -0.15
C ASP A 132 4.75 -16.84 -1.13
N ALA A 133 4.93 -17.15 -2.43
CA ALA A 133 3.89 -16.94 -3.42
C ALA A 133 2.64 -17.80 -3.13
N LEU A 134 2.82 -19.06 -2.72
CA LEU A 134 1.73 -19.95 -2.33
C LEU A 134 0.97 -19.44 -1.11
N GLU A 135 1.66 -18.86 -0.12
CA GLU A 135 1.02 -18.25 1.05
C GLU A 135 0.15 -17.06 0.63
N ASP A 136 0.66 -16.18 -0.22
CA ASP A 136 -0.09 -15.04 -0.72
C ASP A 136 -1.33 -15.47 -1.54
N PHE A 137 -1.20 -16.42 -2.48
CA PHE A 137 -2.34 -16.92 -3.27
C PHE A 137 -3.40 -17.63 -2.41
N LYS A 138 -2.98 -18.40 -1.39
CA LYS A 138 -3.92 -18.99 -0.41
C LYS A 138 -4.68 -17.90 0.33
N LYS A 139 -3.98 -16.85 0.77
CA LYS A 139 -4.62 -15.73 1.46
C LYS A 139 -5.64 -15.01 0.58
N VAL A 140 -5.36 -14.84 -0.71
CA VAL A 140 -6.33 -14.31 -1.67
C VAL A 140 -7.60 -15.15 -1.67
N LEU A 141 -7.47 -16.49 -1.76
CA LEU A 141 -8.60 -17.41 -1.82
C LEU A 141 -9.37 -17.52 -0.50
N ASP A 142 -8.70 -17.32 0.64
CA ASP A 142 -9.37 -17.22 1.94
C ASP A 142 -10.25 -15.96 2.03
N LEU A 143 -9.78 -14.84 1.45
CA LEU A 143 -10.52 -13.58 1.44
C LEU A 143 -11.60 -13.54 0.36
N ASN A 144 -11.31 -14.11 -0.80
CA ASN A 144 -12.19 -14.15 -1.98
C ASN A 144 -12.07 -15.51 -2.68
N PRO A 145 -12.87 -16.51 -2.28
CA PRO A 145 -12.85 -17.86 -2.89
C PRO A 145 -13.14 -17.86 -4.40
N GLY A 146 -13.81 -16.82 -4.91
CA GLY A 146 -14.14 -16.66 -6.32
C GLY A 146 -13.04 -16.04 -7.18
N PHE A 147 -11.86 -15.75 -6.61
CA PHE A 147 -10.74 -15.16 -7.35
C PHE A 147 -10.06 -16.22 -8.25
N HIS A 148 -10.58 -16.33 -9.47
CA HIS A 148 -10.21 -17.40 -10.39
C HIS A 148 -8.73 -17.40 -10.77
N ASP A 149 -8.15 -16.21 -11.01
CA ASP A 149 -6.73 -16.09 -11.38
C ASP A 149 -5.80 -16.53 -10.25
N ALA A 150 -6.17 -16.32 -8.99
CA ALA A 150 -5.41 -16.83 -7.85
C ALA A 150 -5.45 -18.36 -7.78
N THR A 151 -6.58 -18.98 -8.14
CA THR A 151 -6.68 -20.45 -8.22
C THR A 151 -5.73 -21.02 -9.28
N LEU A 152 -5.68 -20.40 -10.45
CA LEU A 152 -4.77 -20.80 -11.52
C LEU A 152 -3.31 -20.59 -11.14
N SER A 153 -2.99 -19.42 -10.59
CA SER A 153 -1.62 -19.08 -10.15
C SER A 153 -1.13 -20.02 -9.06
N LEU A 154 -1.98 -20.36 -8.08
CA LEU A 154 -1.66 -21.33 -7.03
C LEU A 154 -1.33 -22.71 -7.61
N LYS A 155 -2.16 -23.22 -8.53
CA LYS A 155 -1.91 -24.51 -9.18
C LYS A 155 -0.61 -24.50 -9.96
N GLN A 156 -0.36 -23.48 -10.76
CA GLN A 156 0.87 -23.37 -11.55
C GLN A 156 2.10 -23.30 -10.65
N THR A 157 2.03 -22.52 -9.56
CA THR A 157 3.15 -22.40 -8.61
C THR A 157 3.48 -23.75 -7.96
N LEU A 158 2.48 -24.58 -7.63
CA LEU A 158 2.70 -25.92 -7.10
C LEU A 158 3.45 -26.80 -8.09
N LEU A 159 3.01 -26.82 -9.37
CA LEU A 159 3.63 -27.61 -10.43
C LEU A 159 5.10 -27.21 -10.65
N ASP A 160 5.36 -25.91 -10.74
CA ASP A 160 6.72 -25.40 -11.00
C ASP A 160 7.65 -25.64 -9.81
N LYS A 161 7.13 -25.57 -8.58
CA LYS A 161 7.87 -25.92 -7.37
C LYS A 161 8.28 -27.39 -7.37
N GLU A 162 7.33 -28.30 -7.68
CA GLU A 162 7.62 -29.76 -7.76
C GLU A 162 8.64 -30.06 -8.86
N GLU A 163 8.52 -29.41 -10.01
CA GLU A 163 9.47 -29.59 -11.11
C GLU A 163 10.87 -29.10 -10.73
N LYS A 164 10.98 -27.94 -10.07
CA LYS A 164 12.26 -27.44 -9.56
C LYS A 164 12.89 -28.42 -8.56
N GLN A 165 12.09 -29.01 -7.68
CA GLN A 165 12.58 -29.99 -6.72
C GLN A 165 13.12 -31.28 -7.42
N ARG A 166 12.40 -31.79 -8.42
CA ARG A 166 12.86 -32.97 -9.20
C ARG A 166 14.19 -32.70 -9.89
N ARG A 167 14.32 -31.58 -10.60
CA ARG A 167 15.57 -31.18 -11.26
C ARG A 167 16.75 -31.06 -10.28
N ASN A 168 16.52 -30.56 -9.08
CA ASN A 168 17.56 -30.44 -8.06
C ASN A 168 18.04 -31.83 -7.57
N ILE A 169 17.13 -32.79 -7.44
CA ILE A 169 17.47 -34.19 -7.06
C ILE A 169 18.27 -34.84 -8.17
N GLU A 170 17.85 -34.75 -9.44
CA GLU A 170 18.53 -35.30 -10.60
C GLU A 170 19.94 -34.74 -10.78
N ASN A 171 20.16 -33.47 -10.51
CA ASN A 171 21.48 -32.82 -10.60
C ASN A 171 22.39 -33.11 -9.40
N SER A 172 21.88 -33.76 -8.34
CA SER A 172 22.64 -34.10 -7.13
C SER A 172 23.10 -35.56 -7.09
N CYS A 173 22.69 -36.34 -8.07
CA CYS A 173 23.13 -37.72 -8.29
C CYS A 173 24.21 -37.81 -9.37
#